data_93004350f75f8c363d4dab9182c5034a
#
_entry.id   93004350f75f8c363d4dab9182c5034a
#
_cell.length_a   1.000
_cell.length_b   1.000
_cell.length_c   1.000
_cell.angle_alpha   90.00
_cell.angle_beta   90.00
_cell.angle_gamma   90.00
#
_symmetry.space_group_name_H-M   'P 1'
#
loop_
_entity.id
_entity.type
_entity.pdbx_description
1 polymer ?
#
loop_
_entity_poly.entity_id
_entity_poly.type
_entity_poly.pdbx_seq_one_letter_code
_entity_poly.pdbx_strand_id
1 'polypeptide(L)'
;TTVVSAYVGPVVERYLEALEGRLHENDFVGTLLMMLSDGLVETVERCRQRAVYLIGSGPAAAPAAAIYAGETAGHRNVLSFDMGGTSIDIGVIMDAEVPTRTESWAGDERVGIKMVDIHSAGAGGGSIAWIDSLGLLRVGPQSAGSDPGPACYDKGGTSPTTTDADVLLGYVDPDYFLGGEITLDRSRAVEAIRTGVAEPLGMTVTEGAQAILTAVSSFMTDQISEVFTSRGLDVRDIAIVAGGGAGPVHAAFIAELLSIPTVIVPSVAATFSAFGMFAMDIGRNYARSYVTWAEAADLGRITDLFEQMEDEASTGLRDMGAEEGEVEFVRTAAMRYIGQFSEVEVSFPSGEVTAASLSEAVANFHRRHEELYTFQMLWKGTEFLTFYLKATVQKARFELREAKAGTWDAAGAQKSTRECVFAGVVVDTPVYDGNLLLAGNRLEGPAIIEEATTTVVIPSTFTCEVDRQRGYVLTSRTDMGSAGTAEGEGS
;
A
#
# COMPACT_ATOMS: atom_id res chain seq x y z
N THR A 1 12.95 14.17 -16.00
CA THR A 1 13.63 12.99 -15.40
C THR A 1 15.10 13.28 -15.16
N THR A 2 15.95 13.55 -16.17
CA THR A 2 17.41 13.77 -16.01
C THR A 2 17.75 14.92 -15.05
N VAL A 3 17.06 16.05 -15.13
CA VAL A 3 17.26 17.19 -14.22
C VAL A 3 16.92 16.81 -12.78
N VAL A 4 15.80 16.11 -12.56
CA VAL A 4 15.39 15.62 -11.23
C VAL A 4 16.43 14.64 -10.69
N SER A 5 16.92 13.69 -11.53
CA SER A 5 17.97 12.76 -11.13
C SER A 5 19.26 13.47 -10.70
N ALA A 6 19.67 14.49 -11.46
CA ALA A 6 20.86 15.31 -11.12
C ALA A 6 20.65 16.12 -9.82
N TYR A 7 19.42 16.59 -9.55
CA TYR A 7 19.10 17.35 -8.34
C TYR A 7 19.14 16.47 -7.08
N VAL A 8 18.54 15.26 -7.13
CA VAL A 8 18.48 14.35 -5.96
C VAL A 8 19.77 13.54 -5.78
N GLY A 9 20.57 13.38 -6.85
CA GLY A 9 21.77 12.56 -6.88
C GLY A 9 22.73 12.80 -5.72
N PRO A 10 23.17 14.05 -5.44
CA PRO A 10 24.10 14.33 -4.34
C PRO A 10 23.58 13.98 -2.94
N VAL A 11 22.26 14.04 -2.73
CA VAL A 11 21.65 13.64 -1.44
C VAL A 11 21.63 12.12 -1.33
N VAL A 12 21.23 11.45 -2.39
CA VAL A 12 21.21 9.98 -2.48
C VAL A 12 22.60 9.39 -2.30
N GLU A 13 23.60 9.94 -2.97
CA GLU A 13 24.98 9.48 -2.87
C GLU A 13 25.51 9.52 -1.43
N ARG A 14 25.37 10.68 -0.75
CA ARG A 14 25.77 10.79 0.67
C ARG A 14 25.03 9.82 1.59
N TYR A 15 23.75 9.61 1.34
CA TYR A 15 22.95 8.64 2.11
C TYR A 15 23.46 7.21 1.91
N LEU A 16 23.68 6.80 0.66
CA LEU A 16 24.15 5.46 0.33
C LEU A 16 25.57 5.20 0.88
N GLU A 17 26.48 6.17 0.76
CA GLU A 17 27.82 6.08 1.36
C GLU A 17 27.76 5.90 2.89
N ALA A 18 26.93 6.69 3.56
CA ALA A 18 26.77 6.59 5.01
C ALA A 18 26.15 5.26 5.42
N LEU A 19 25.20 4.74 4.64
CA LEU A 19 24.55 3.45 4.89
C LEU A 19 25.54 2.28 4.73
N GLU A 20 26.30 2.25 3.62
CA GLU A 20 27.33 1.22 3.39
C GLU A 20 28.41 1.28 4.47
N GLY A 21 28.87 2.48 4.84
CA GLY A 21 29.86 2.66 5.92
C GLY A 21 29.38 2.07 7.25
N ARG A 22 28.12 2.36 7.66
CA ARG A 22 27.54 1.81 8.90
C ARG A 22 27.35 0.32 8.85
N LEU A 23 26.95 -0.24 7.71
CA LEU A 23 26.82 -1.70 7.54
C LEU A 23 28.17 -2.39 7.63
N HIS A 24 29.21 -1.80 7.03
CA HIS A 24 30.56 -2.32 7.10
C HIS A 24 31.14 -2.25 8.53
N GLU A 25 30.89 -1.16 9.27
CA GLU A 25 31.23 -1.02 10.69
C GLU A 25 30.54 -2.08 11.59
N ASN A 26 29.42 -2.65 11.15
CA ASN A 26 28.70 -3.71 11.82
C ASN A 26 28.93 -5.11 11.21
N ASP A 27 30.06 -5.31 10.54
CA ASP A 27 30.49 -6.59 9.96
C ASP A 27 29.49 -7.19 8.95
N PHE A 28 28.67 -6.37 8.28
CA PHE A 28 27.78 -6.85 7.21
C PHE A 28 28.60 -7.26 5.98
N VAL A 29 28.47 -8.52 5.57
CA VAL A 29 29.20 -9.12 4.42
C VAL A 29 28.27 -9.47 3.24
N GLY A 30 26.99 -9.16 3.34
CA GLY A 30 26.00 -9.41 2.29
C GLY A 30 26.01 -8.35 1.18
N THR A 31 25.19 -8.56 0.16
CA THR A 31 24.94 -7.57 -0.89
C THR A 31 23.82 -6.62 -0.44
N LEU A 32 24.12 -5.32 -0.41
CA LEU A 32 23.10 -4.30 -0.16
C LEU A 32 22.33 -4.02 -1.45
N LEU A 33 21.05 -4.28 -1.41
CA LEU A 33 20.11 -3.96 -2.49
C LEU A 33 19.17 -2.85 -2.04
N MET A 34 18.89 -1.92 -2.95
CA MET A 34 18.00 -0.79 -2.73
C MET A 34 16.68 -1.02 -3.45
N MET A 35 15.58 -0.74 -2.76
CA MET A 35 14.25 -0.72 -3.35
C MET A 35 14.12 0.44 -4.31
N LEU A 36 13.55 0.19 -5.49
CA LEU A 36 13.25 1.18 -6.50
C LEU A 36 11.76 1.54 -6.51
N SER A 37 11.46 2.68 -7.10
CA SER A 37 10.08 3.16 -7.28
C SER A 37 9.22 2.28 -8.19
N ASP A 38 9.83 1.46 -9.05
CA ASP A 38 9.13 0.53 -9.94
C ASP A 38 8.78 -0.82 -9.28
N GLY A 39 9.08 -0.95 -7.98
CA GLY A 39 8.79 -2.17 -7.25
C GLY A 39 9.85 -3.26 -7.40
N LEU A 40 11.01 -2.97 -7.94
CA LEU A 40 12.14 -3.87 -8.08
C LEU A 40 13.28 -3.45 -7.16
N VAL A 41 14.33 -4.24 -7.11
CA VAL A 41 15.53 -3.94 -6.32
C VAL A 41 16.75 -3.80 -7.21
N GLU A 42 17.73 -3.00 -6.77
CA GLU A 42 18.95 -2.73 -7.54
C GLU A 42 20.15 -2.57 -6.61
N THR A 43 21.35 -2.76 -7.14
CA THR A 43 22.59 -2.54 -6.44
C THR A 43 22.81 -1.05 -6.13
N VAL A 44 23.54 -0.77 -5.06
CA VAL A 44 23.87 0.61 -4.64
C VAL A 44 24.59 1.38 -5.75
N GLU A 45 25.52 0.74 -6.45
CA GLU A 45 26.29 1.37 -7.54
C GLU A 45 25.37 1.91 -8.65
N ARG A 46 24.38 1.13 -9.07
CA ARG A 46 23.42 1.60 -10.09
C ARG A 46 22.45 2.65 -9.56
N CYS A 47 22.09 2.58 -8.28
CA CYS A 47 21.27 3.61 -7.65
C CYS A 47 21.96 4.97 -7.62
N ARG A 48 23.29 5.03 -7.43
CA ARG A 48 24.10 6.25 -7.56
C ARG A 48 23.96 6.87 -8.95
N GLN A 49 24.00 6.03 -9.99
CA GLN A 49 23.91 6.49 -11.39
C GLN A 49 22.48 6.91 -11.78
N ARG A 50 21.47 6.39 -11.08
CA ARG A 50 20.04 6.55 -11.42
C ARG A 50 19.19 6.94 -10.21
N ALA A 51 19.63 7.93 -9.47
CA ALA A 51 19.03 8.34 -8.20
C ALA A 51 17.52 8.65 -8.25
N VAL A 52 17.00 9.04 -9.42
CA VAL A 52 15.56 9.30 -9.64
C VAL A 52 14.69 8.08 -9.36
N TYR A 53 15.20 6.85 -9.54
CA TYR A 53 14.45 5.63 -9.27
C TYR A 53 14.25 5.33 -7.77
N LEU A 54 14.91 6.08 -6.88
CA LEU A 54 14.69 6.00 -5.44
C LEU A 54 13.56 6.91 -4.93
N ILE A 55 13.03 7.80 -5.78
CA ILE A 55 11.93 8.69 -5.43
C ILE A 55 10.65 7.85 -5.27
N GLY A 56 10.03 7.87 -4.09
CA GLY A 56 8.82 7.08 -3.82
C GLY A 56 9.07 5.57 -3.65
N SER A 57 10.33 5.15 -3.44
CA SER A 57 10.64 3.72 -3.23
C SER A 57 10.11 3.17 -1.89
N GLY A 58 9.93 4.02 -0.86
CA GLY A 58 9.43 3.59 0.45
C GLY A 58 8.08 2.87 0.37
N PRO A 59 7.03 3.48 -0.15
CA PRO A 59 5.72 2.84 -0.28
C PRO A 59 5.63 1.78 -1.39
N ALA A 60 6.60 1.72 -2.32
CA ALA A 60 6.54 0.85 -3.49
C ALA A 60 6.46 -0.66 -3.18
N ALA A 61 6.87 -1.08 -1.98
CA ALA A 61 6.77 -2.47 -1.54
C ALA A 61 5.44 -2.83 -0.84
N ALA A 62 4.65 -1.85 -0.41
CA ALA A 62 3.37 -2.10 0.27
C ALA A 62 2.39 -2.97 -0.55
N PRO A 63 2.22 -2.80 -1.87
CA PRO A 63 1.38 -3.67 -2.68
C PRO A 63 1.81 -5.14 -2.65
N ALA A 64 3.11 -5.44 -2.62
CA ALA A 64 3.58 -6.83 -2.53
C ALA A 64 3.22 -7.46 -1.18
N ALA A 65 3.32 -6.69 -0.08
CA ALA A 65 2.83 -7.14 1.23
C ALA A 65 1.31 -7.37 1.22
N ALA A 66 0.56 -6.49 0.54
CA ALA A 66 -0.89 -6.63 0.42
C ALA A 66 -1.30 -7.86 -0.39
N ILE A 67 -0.60 -8.16 -1.48
CA ILE A 67 -0.81 -9.39 -2.27
C ILE A 67 -0.57 -10.61 -1.39
N TYR A 68 0.56 -10.66 -0.69
CA TYR A 68 0.89 -11.78 0.19
C TYR A 68 -0.17 -12.03 1.25
N ALA A 69 -0.61 -10.98 1.96
CA ALA A 69 -1.63 -11.09 3.00
C ALA A 69 -3.01 -11.43 2.41
N GLY A 70 -3.35 -10.83 1.27
CA GLY A 70 -4.60 -11.10 0.54
C GLY A 70 -4.69 -12.55 0.07
N GLU A 71 -3.67 -13.07 -0.60
CA GLU A 71 -3.63 -14.47 -1.07
C GLU A 71 -3.70 -15.46 0.10
N THR A 72 -3.04 -15.15 1.23
CA THR A 72 -3.13 -15.96 2.46
C THR A 72 -4.57 -16.04 3.00
N ALA A 73 -5.32 -14.95 2.88
CA ALA A 73 -6.73 -14.87 3.27
C ALA A 73 -7.72 -15.25 2.15
N GLY A 74 -7.23 -15.67 0.97
CA GLY A 74 -8.06 -16.09 -0.18
C GLY A 74 -8.54 -14.95 -1.08
N HIS A 75 -7.97 -13.75 -0.99
CA HIS A 75 -8.32 -12.57 -1.77
C HIS A 75 -7.21 -12.20 -2.75
N ARG A 76 -7.52 -12.14 -4.06
CA ARG A 76 -6.60 -11.70 -5.10
C ARG A 76 -6.77 -10.22 -5.46
N ASN A 77 -7.93 -9.66 -5.16
CA ASN A 77 -8.25 -8.26 -5.33
C ASN A 77 -8.17 -7.59 -3.97
N VAL A 78 -7.21 -6.69 -3.78
CA VAL A 78 -6.97 -6.06 -2.49
C VAL A 78 -6.66 -4.58 -2.63
N LEU A 79 -7.06 -3.82 -1.62
CA LEU A 79 -6.64 -2.44 -1.40
C LEU A 79 -5.51 -2.46 -0.38
N SER A 80 -4.29 -2.12 -0.79
CA SER A 80 -3.19 -1.81 0.12
C SER A 80 -3.48 -0.47 0.79
N PHE A 81 -3.61 -0.47 2.11
CA PHE A 81 -3.90 0.69 2.94
C PHE A 81 -2.84 0.81 4.02
N ASP A 82 -1.76 1.54 3.75
CA ASP A 82 -0.65 1.74 4.68
C ASP A 82 -0.74 3.13 5.32
N MET A 83 -1.19 3.20 6.59
CA MET A 83 -1.35 4.44 7.34
C MET A 83 -0.33 4.53 8.45
N GLY A 84 0.56 5.50 8.29
CA GLY A 84 1.56 5.89 9.28
C GLY A 84 1.15 7.11 10.11
N GLY A 85 2.15 7.82 10.63
CA GLY A 85 1.92 9.04 11.42
C GLY A 85 1.58 10.27 10.58
N THR A 86 1.98 10.34 9.29
CA THR A 86 1.89 11.56 8.47
C THR A 86 1.02 11.42 7.24
N SER A 87 0.92 10.22 6.67
CA SER A 87 0.26 9.94 5.40
C SER A 87 -0.36 8.57 5.38
N ILE A 88 -1.25 8.38 4.42
CA ILE A 88 -1.69 7.08 3.95
C ILE A 88 -1.15 6.85 2.54
N ASP A 89 -0.79 5.59 2.25
CA ASP A 89 -0.44 5.11 0.94
C ASP A 89 -1.46 4.07 0.49
N ILE A 90 -2.10 4.33 -0.65
CA ILE A 90 -3.22 3.59 -1.20
C ILE A 90 -2.80 2.94 -2.51
N GLY A 91 -2.82 1.61 -2.58
CA GLY A 91 -2.56 0.84 -3.79
C GLY A 91 -3.72 -0.10 -4.10
N VAL A 92 -4.29 -0.01 -5.30
CA VAL A 92 -5.37 -0.92 -5.75
C VAL A 92 -4.77 -2.03 -6.57
N ILE A 93 -4.88 -3.25 -6.10
CA ILE A 93 -4.33 -4.47 -6.69
C ILE A 93 -5.50 -5.31 -7.21
N MET A 94 -5.44 -5.68 -8.49
CA MET A 94 -6.39 -6.59 -9.13
C MET A 94 -5.65 -7.84 -9.59
N ASP A 95 -6.25 -9.01 -9.41
CA ASP A 95 -5.69 -10.31 -9.80
C ASP A 95 -4.28 -10.61 -9.26
N ALA A 96 -3.94 -10.03 -8.10
CA ALA A 96 -2.63 -10.12 -7.47
C ALA A 96 -1.48 -9.52 -8.34
N GLU A 97 -1.79 -8.53 -9.18
CA GLU A 97 -0.81 -7.81 -9.97
C GLU A 97 -0.51 -6.44 -9.37
N VAL A 98 0.79 -6.13 -9.22
CA VAL A 98 1.23 -4.80 -8.74
C VAL A 98 1.01 -3.76 -9.82
N PRO A 99 0.14 -2.76 -9.61
CA PRO A 99 -0.14 -1.74 -10.61
C PRO A 99 1.08 -0.84 -10.80
N THR A 100 1.36 -0.48 -12.05
CA THR A 100 2.46 0.44 -12.38
C THR A 100 1.97 1.54 -13.32
N ARG A 101 2.63 2.71 -13.25
CA ARG A 101 2.43 3.83 -14.16
C ARG A 101 3.77 4.26 -14.77
N THR A 102 3.75 4.75 -16.00
CA THR A 102 4.97 5.18 -16.74
C THR A 102 5.31 6.64 -16.52
N GLU A 103 4.42 7.40 -15.87
CA GLU A 103 4.58 8.81 -15.58
C GLU A 103 4.20 9.10 -14.14
N SER A 104 5.00 9.91 -13.48
CA SER A 104 4.77 10.31 -12.10
C SER A 104 5.19 11.77 -11.89
N TRP A 105 4.96 12.24 -10.68
CA TRP A 105 5.32 13.59 -10.26
C TRP A 105 6.30 13.52 -9.08
N ALA A 106 7.33 14.34 -9.12
CA ALA A 106 8.24 14.58 -8.01
C ALA A 106 8.07 16.05 -7.60
N GLY A 107 7.22 16.31 -6.61
CA GLY A 107 6.70 17.65 -6.36
C GLY A 107 5.86 18.09 -7.57
N ASP A 108 6.18 19.26 -8.13
CA ASP A 108 5.51 19.82 -9.32
C ASP A 108 6.14 19.37 -10.66
N GLU A 109 7.17 18.52 -10.60
CA GLU A 109 7.94 18.13 -11.78
C GLU A 109 7.53 16.74 -12.29
N ARG A 110 7.20 16.65 -13.59
CA ARG A 110 6.87 15.38 -14.25
C ARG A 110 8.11 14.52 -14.45
N VAL A 111 8.04 13.27 -14.02
CA VAL A 111 9.11 12.27 -14.14
C VAL A 111 8.63 11.10 -14.96
N GLY A 112 9.29 10.85 -16.12
CA GLY A 112 8.99 9.73 -17.01
C GLY A 112 9.85 8.52 -16.62
N ILE A 113 9.49 7.82 -15.55
CA ILE A 113 10.01 6.51 -15.15
C ILE A 113 8.85 5.62 -14.75
N LYS A 114 9.00 4.32 -14.92
CA LYS A 114 8.03 3.35 -14.44
C LYS A 114 8.03 3.34 -12.92
N MET A 115 6.88 3.48 -12.29
CA MET A 115 6.72 3.49 -10.84
C MET A 115 5.52 2.62 -10.45
N VAL A 116 5.55 2.06 -9.25
CA VAL A 116 4.35 1.46 -8.66
C VAL A 116 3.28 2.53 -8.51
N ASP A 117 2.05 2.21 -8.90
CA ASP A 117 0.94 3.16 -8.88
C ASP A 117 0.29 3.22 -7.50
N ILE A 118 0.85 4.07 -6.66
CA ILE A 118 0.40 4.35 -5.30
C ILE A 118 -0.09 5.79 -5.23
N HIS A 119 -1.24 5.97 -4.62
CA HIS A 119 -1.80 7.27 -4.28
C HIS A 119 -1.49 7.59 -2.82
N SER A 120 -0.69 8.63 -2.57
CA SER A 120 -0.35 9.09 -1.22
C SER A 120 -1.19 10.29 -0.85
N ALA A 121 -1.80 10.28 0.32
CA ALA A 121 -2.60 11.40 0.83
C ALA A 121 -2.17 11.80 2.24
N GLY A 122 -2.26 13.09 2.55
CA GLY A 122 -1.84 13.66 3.83
C GLY A 122 -2.85 13.39 4.96
N ALA A 123 -3.05 12.11 5.29
CA ALA A 123 -3.84 11.67 6.43
C ALA A 123 -3.08 10.59 7.20
N GLY A 124 -2.84 10.80 8.48
CA GLY A 124 -2.12 9.87 9.36
C GLY A 124 -2.45 10.14 10.82
N GLY A 125 -1.85 9.38 11.72
CA GLY A 125 -2.07 9.56 13.16
C GLY A 125 -1.72 10.97 13.68
N GLY A 126 -0.70 11.59 13.11
CA GLY A 126 -0.29 12.96 13.44
C GLY A 126 -0.99 14.07 12.66
N SER A 127 -1.98 13.74 11.80
CA SER A 127 -2.71 14.76 11.03
C SER A 127 -3.46 15.71 11.95
N ILE A 128 -3.20 17.01 11.76
CA ILE A 128 -3.74 18.08 12.60
C ILE A 128 -5.20 18.34 12.23
N ALA A 129 -6.06 18.39 13.24
CA ALA A 129 -7.43 18.84 13.10
C ALA A 129 -7.49 20.37 13.28
N TRP A 130 -8.19 21.06 12.38
CA TRP A 130 -8.31 22.52 12.37
C TRP A 130 -9.66 22.95 11.76
N ILE A 131 -10.06 24.18 12.06
CA ILE A 131 -11.31 24.74 11.57
C ILE A 131 -10.97 25.73 10.46
N ASP A 132 -11.56 25.52 9.28
CA ASP A 132 -11.35 26.39 8.14
C ASP A 132 -12.08 27.73 8.27
N SER A 133 -11.86 28.64 7.31
CA SER A 133 -12.50 29.99 7.30
C SER A 133 -14.01 29.97 7.15
N LEU A 134 -14.60 28.81 6.81
CA LEU A 134 -16.04 28.60 6.71
C LEU A 134 -16.64 27.97 7.97
N GLY A 135 -15.79 27.69 9.00
CA GLY A 135 -16.20 27.05 10.24
C GLY A 135 -16.34 25.53 10.13
N LEU A 136 -15.74 24.89 9.11
CA LEU A 136 -15.80 23.44 8.92
C LEU A 136 -14.54 22.79 9.51
N LEU A 137 -14.74 21.68 10.21
CA LEU A 137 -13.63 20.86 10.72
C LEU A 137 -12.92 20.16 9.55
N ARG A 138 -11.60 20.30 9.52
CA ARG A 138 -10.68 19.65 8.59
C ARG A 138 -9.63 18.84 9.34
N VAL A 139 -9.14 17.78 8.75
CA VAL A 139 -8.03 16.99 9.28
C VAL A 139 -6.96 16.86 8.18
N GLY A 140 -5.73 17.26 8.49
CA GLY A 140 -4.64 17.33 7.52
C GLY A 140 -4.77 18.50 6.52
N PRO A 141 -3.98 18.54 5.43
CA PRO A 141 -2.84 17.64 5.16
C PRO A 141 -1.62 17.90 6.08
N GLN A 142 -1.68 18.93 6.94
CA GLN A 142 -0.60 19.24 7.89
C GLN A 142 -0.53 18.14 8.96
N SER A 143 0.71 17.73 9.26
CA SER A 143 0.99 16.75 10.31
C SER A 143 1.86 17.37 11.39
N ALA A 144 1.60 17.00 12.63
CA ALA A 144 2.45 17.33 13.77
C ALA A 144 3.80 16.58 13.73
N GLY A 145 3.94 15.58 12.84
CA GLY A 145 5.13 14.74 12.75
C GLY A 145 5.35 13.90 14.00
N SER A 146 6.61 13.58 14.28
CA SER A 146 7.03 12.89 15.51
C SER A 146 7.64 13.83 16.57
N ASP A 147 8.00 15.04 16.16
CA ASP A 147 8.55 16.12 16.98
C ASP A 147 8.00 17.47 16.47
N PRO A 148 7.20 18.20 17.26
CA PRO A 148 6.75 17.85 18.60
C PRO A 148 5.74 16.68 18.67
N GLY A 149 5.10 16.31 17.57
CA GLY A 149 4.14 15.21 17.49
C GLY A 149 2.74 15.58 18.01
N PRO A 150 1.84 14.60 18.09
CA PRO A 150 0.55 14.69 18.76
C PRO A 150 0.67 15.29 20.15
N ALA A 151 -0.37 16.01 20.62
CA ALA A 151 -0.34 16.64 21.94
C ALA A 151 -0.13 15.61 23.07
N CYS A 152 -0.71 14.42 22.93
CA CYS A 152 -0.54 13.33 23.90
C CYS A 152 0.90 12.78 24.01
N TYR A 153 1.81 13.10 23.07
CA TYR A 153 3.22 12.69 23.19
C TYR A 153 4.02 13.46 24.23
N ASP A 154 3.45 14.57 24.76
CA ASP A 154 4.04 15.45 25.76
C ASP A 154 5.44 16.00 25.38
N LYS A 155 5.66 16.20 24.08
CA LYS A 155 6.91 16.78 23.52
C LYS A 155 6.73 18.25 23.11
N GLY A 156 5.67 18.90 23.58
CA GLY A 156 5.38 20.31 23.29
C GLY A 156 4.38 20.54 22.17
N GLY A 157 3.82 19.50 21.58
CA GLY A 157 2.67 19.59 20.65
C GLY A 157 1.43 20.15 21.36
N THR A 158 0.70 21.05 20.68
CA THR A 158 -0.52 21.68 21.23
C THR A 158 -1.71 21.59 20.29
N SER A 159 -1.49 21.22 19.04
CA SER A 159 -2.55 21.05 18.05
C SER A 159 -3.21 19.68 18.20
N PRO A 160 -4.56 19.61 18.12
CA PRO A 160 -5.26 18.32 18.17
C PRO A 160 -4.96 17.50 16.91
N THR A 161 -4.71 16.21 17.08
CA THR A 161 -4.40 15.27 16.00
C THR A 161 -5.36 14.07 15.99
N THR A 162 -5.27 13.25 14.95
CA THR A 162 -5.97 11.96 14.87
C THR A 162 -5.61 11.07 16.06
N THR A 163 -4.32 10.93 16.42
CA THR A 163 -3.88 10.13 17.57
C THR A 163 -4.46 10.65 18.90
N ASP A 164 -4.56 11.97 19.07
CA ASP A 164 -5.20 12.53 20.28
C ASP A 164 -6.68 12.12 20.36
N ALA A 165 -7.37 12.07 19.22
CA ALA A 165 -8.75 11.58 19.17
C ALA A 165 -8.84 10.08 19.48
N ASP A 166 -7.95 9.24 18.92
CA ASP A 166 -7.92 7.80 19.19
C ASP A 166 -7.70 7.49 20.67
N VAL A 167 -6.82 8.24 21.33
CA VAL A 167 -6.59 8.14 22.80
C VAL A 167 -7.84 8.53 23.58
N LEU A 168 -8.52 9.60 23.19
CA LEU A 168 -9.73 10.04 23.88
C LEU A 168 -10.91 9.10 23.70
N LEU A 169 -11.06 8.54 22.51
CA LEU A 169 -12.12 7.58 22.17
C LEU A 169 -11.86 6.20 22.82
N GLY A 170 -10.69 6.00 23.45
CA GLY A 170 -10.32 4.76 24.13
C GLY A 170 -9.78 3.68 23.21
N TYR A 171 -9.53 3.98 21.93
CA TYR A 171 -8.99 3.01 20.97
C TYR A 171 -7.51 2.72 21.24
N VAL A 172 -6.71 3.75 21.54
CA VAL A 172 -5.30 3.62 21.87
C VAL A 172 -5.12 3.75 23.39
N ASP A 173 -4.43 2.77 23.99
CA ASP A 173 -4.08 2.79 25.41
C ASP A 173 -2.90 3.73 25.65
N PRO A 174 -3.07 4.80 26.47
CA PRO A 174 -1.97 5.70 26.76
C PRO A 174 -0.80 5.03 27.49
N ASP A 175 -1.03 3.95 28.21
CA ASP A 175 0.01 3.24 28.98
C ASP A 175 0.64 2.07 28.21
N TYR A 176 0.11 1.74 27.02
CA TYR A 176 0.60 0.61 26.22
C TYR A 176 1.07 1.02 24.81
N PHE A 177 1.31 2.29 24.56
CA PHE A 177 1.79 2.74 23.27
C PHE A 177 3.23 2.24 23.02
N LEU A 178 3.47 1.66 21.81
CA LEU A 178 4.72 0.93 21.47
C LEU A 178 5.05 -0.17 22.51
N GLY A 179 4.05 -0.97 22.91
CA GLY A 179 4.24 -2.02 23.86
C GLY A 179 4.56 -1.53 25.30
N GLY A 180 4.23 -0.25 25.58
CA GLY A 180 4.52 0.40 26.87
C GLY A 180 5.87 1.13 26.91
N GLU A 181 6.60 1.22 25.80
CA GLU A 181 7.87 1.99 25.73
C GLU A 181 7.63 3.51 25.82
N ILE A 182 6.46 3.97 25.40
CA ILE A 182 6.06 5.37 25.45
C ILE A 182 4.72 5.47 26.18
N THR A 183 4.67 6.28 27.23
CA THR A 183 3.41 6.65 27.89
C THR A 183 2.87 7.94 27.27
N LEU A 184 1.60 7.94 26.89
CA LEU A 184 0.92 9.10 26.32
C LEU A 184 0.20 9.89 27.43
N ASP A 185 0.24 11.21 27.35
CA ASP A 185 -0.52 12.08 28.28
C ASP A 185 -1.92 12.37 27.73
N ARG A 186 -2.90 11.61 28.23
CA ARG A 186 -4.32 11.79 27.87
C ARG A 186 -4.82 13.21 28.21
N SER A 187 -4.28 13.87 29.23
CA SER A 187 -4.72 15.21 29.60
C SER A 187 -4.34 16.26 28.57
N ARG A 188 -3.19 16.09 27.89
CA ARG A 188 -2.76 16.91 26.77
C ARG A 188 -3.67 16.75 25.55
N ALA A 189 -4.07 15.52 25.24
CA ALA A 189 -5.05 15.27 24.18
C ALA A 189 -6.39 15.96 24.46
N VAL A 190 -6.90 15.84 25.72
CA VAL A 190 -8.11 16.53 26.17
C VAL A 190 -8.00 18.04 25.95
N GLU A 191 -6.91 18.65 26.37
CA GLU A 191 -6.71 20.10 26.28
C GLU A 191 -6.61 20.56 24.82
N ALA A 192 -5.85 19.82 23.98
CA ALA A 192 -5.71 20.14 22.55
C ALA A 192 -7.06 20.06 21.81
N ILE A 193 -7.82 18.98 22.01
CA ILE A 193 -9.14 18.83 21.37
C ILE A 193 -10.13 19.84 21.92
N ARG A 194 -10.12 20.11 23.22
CA ARG A 194 -10.98 21.12 23.86
C ARG A 194 -10.82 22.47 23.21
N THR A 195 -9.57 22.96 23.11
CA THR A 195 -9.28 24.32 22.62
C THR A 195 -9.31 24.43 21.10
N GLY A 196 -8.84 23.40 20.38
CA GLY A 196 -8.73 23.43 18.91
C GLY A 196 -10.01 23.05 18.17
N VAL A 197 -10.91 22.28 18.77
CA VAL A 197 -12.09 21.75 18.09
C VAL A 197 -13.38 21.94 18.90
N ALA A 198 -13.43 21.46 20.15
CA ALA A 198 -14.67 21.35 20.89
C ALA A 198 -15.27 22.73 21.23
N GLU A 199 -14.50 23.61 21.88
CA GLU A 199 -14.96 24.97 22.24
C GLU A 199 -15.36 25.81 21.01
N PRO A 200 -14.54 25.88 19.94
CA PRO A 200 -14.92 26.61 18.73
C PRO A 200 -16.18 26.12 18.03
N LEU A 201 -16.50 24.82 18.11
CA LEU A 201 -17.68 24.22 17.50
C LEU A 201 -18.87 24.05 18.47
N GLY A 202 -18.70 24.43 19.75
CA GLY A 202 -19.75 24.28 20.78
C GLY A 202 -20.08 22.85 21.14
N MET A 203 -19.07 21.95 21.08
CA MET A 203 -19.18 20.52 21.34
C MET A 203 -18.53 20.16 22.68
N THR A 204 -18.86 19.00 23.22
CA THR A 204 -18.06 18.36 24.26
C THR A 204 -16.73 17.84 23.69
N VAL A 205 -15.76 17.59 24.56
CA VAL A 205 -14.44 17.07 24.13
C VAL A 205 -14.58 15.70 23.43
N THR A 206 -15.47 14.85 23.93
CA THR A 206 -15.73 13.53 23.31
C THR A 206 -16.37 13.66 21.93
N GLU A 207 -17.35 14.59 21.76
CA GLU A 207 -17.92 14.89 20.45
C GLU A 207 -16.89 15.47 19.50
N GLY A 208 -15.96 16.30 19.99
CA GLY A 208 -14.84 16.83 19.23
C GLY A 208 -13.90 15.72 18.75
N ALA A 209 -13.56 14.76 19.61
CA ALA A 209 -12.76 13.60 19.22
C ALA A 209 -13.46 12.73 18.18
N GLN A 210 -14.75 12.47 18.35
CA GLN A 210 -15.56 11.72 17.37
C GLN A 210 -15.67 12.45 16.04
N ALA A 211 -15.78 13.78 16.06
CA ALA A 211 -15.80 14.61 14.86
C ALA A 211 -14.47 14.55 14.08
N ILE A 212 -13.33 14.53 14.79
CA ILE A 212 -12.01 14.33 14.18
C ILE A 212 -11.92 12.96 13.49
N LEU A 213 -12.33 11.87 14.18
CA LEU A 213 -12.35 10.53 13.60
C LEU A 213 -13.24 10.47 12.35
N THR A 214 -14.41 11.06 12.41
CA THR A 214 -15.35 11.12 11.27
C THR A 214 -14.75 11.89 10.10
N ALA A 215 -14.13 13.04 10.35
CA ALA A 215 -13.53 13.88 9.32
C ALA A 215 -12.35 13.19 8.62
N VAL A 216 -11.45 12.55 9.39
CA VAL A 216 -10.31 11.83 8.79
C VAL A 216 -10.76 10.58 8.05
N SER A 217 -11.73 9.82 8.57
CA SER A 217 -12.28 8.64 7.89
C SER A 217 -12.97 9.02 6.58
N SER A 218 -13.79 10.09 6.58
CA SER A 218 -14.42 10.61 5.35
C SER A 218 -13.40 11.06 4.33
N PHE A 219 -12.36 11.79 4.75
CA PHE A 219 -11.28 12.20 3.85
C PHE A 219 -10.58 10.99 3.20
N MET A 220 -10.21 9.98 4.00
CA MET A 220 -9.58 8.75 3.48
C MET A 220 -10.52 7.98 2.53
N THR A 221 -11.80 7.91 2.86
CA THR A 221 -12.83 7.30 2.01
C THR A 221 -12.97 8.01 0.67
N ASP A 222 -12.94 9.35 0.66
CA ASP A 222 -12.99 10.15 -0.57
C ASP A 222 -11.75 9.88 -1.45
N GLN A 223 -10.54 9.80 -0.84
CA GLN A 223 -9.31 9.49 -1.58
C GLN A 223 -9.36 8.09 -2.20
N ILE A 224 -9.84 7.08 -1.47
CA ILE A 224 -10.01 5.72 -1.99
C ILE A 224 -11.04 5.72 -3.14
N SER A 225 -12.20 6.37 -2.95
CA SER A 225 -13.27 6.45 -3.95
C SER A 225 -12.80 7.13 -5.24
N GLU A 226 -11.97 8.17 -5.14
CA GLU A 226 -11.37 8.84 -6.29
C GLU A 226 -10.48 7.89 -7.11
N VAL A 227 -9.61 7.10 -6.43
CA VAL A 227 -8.75 6.11 -7.08
C VAL A 227 -9.58 5.04 -7.80
N PHE A 228 -10.63 4.51 -7.17
CA PHE A 228 -11.51 3.50 -7.76
C PHE A 228 -12.30 4.05 -8.95
N THR A 229 -12.91 5.22 -8.78
CA THR A 229 -13.71 5.87 -9.83
C THR A 229 -12.85 6.19 -11.06
N SER A 230 -11.64 6.70 -10.85
CA SER A 230 -10.71 7.01 -11.94
C SER A 230 -10.31 5.78 -12.77
N ARG A 231 -10.41 4.58 -12.18
CA ARG A 231 -10.08 3.30 -12.83
C ARG A 231 -11.31 2.51 -13.27
N GLY A 232 -12.52 2.99 -12.97
CA GLY A 232 -13.78 2.29 -13.29
C GLY A 232 -13.97 0.98 -12.52
N LEU A 233 -13.43 0.87 -11.31
CA LEU A 233 -13.50 -0.32 -10.46
C LEU A 233 -14.60 -0.21 -9.40
N ASP A 234 -15.16 -1.35 -8.97
CA ASP A 234 -16.08 -1.42 -7.85
C ASP A 234 -15.34 -1.74 -6.55
N VAL A 235 -15.47 -0.88 -5.55
CA VAL A 235 -14.81 -1.06 -4.25
C VAL A 235 -15.31 -2.28 -3.47
N ARG A 236 -16.50 -2.80 -3.80
CA ARG A 236 -17.12 -3.94 -3.09
C ARG A 236 -16.51 -5.29 -3.43
N ASP A 237 -15.78 -5.38 -4.54
CA ASP A 237 -15.16 -6.62 -5.02
C ASP A 237 -13.73 -6.82 -4.46
N ILE A 238 -13.36 -6.07 -3.41
CA ILE A 238 -12.00 -5.99 -2.91
C ILE A 238 -11.95 -6.14 -1.38
N ALA A 239 -10.85 -6.63 -0.84
CA ALA A 239 -10.59 -6.61 0.60
C ALA A 239 -9.57 -5.52 0.94
N ILE A 240 -9.72 -4.83 2.07
CA ILE A 240 -8.69 -3.91 2.57
C ILE A 240 -7.59 -4.72 3.26
N VAL A 241 -6.33 -4.48 2.89
CA VAL A 241 -5.17 -4.95 3.67
C VAL A 241 -4.58 -3.75 4.39
N ALA A 242 -4.75 -3.71 5.70
CA ALA A 242 -4.37 -2.58 6.54
C ALA A 242 -2.95 -2.76 7.10
N GLY A 243 -2.05 -1.86 6.71
CA GLY A 243 -0.69 -1.72 7.19
C GLY A 243 -0.46 -0.40 7.92
N GLY A 244 0.75 -0.25 8.44
CA GLY A 244 1.16 0.90 9.24
C GLY A 244 0.73 0.80 10.70
N GLY A 245 1.31 1.66 11.53
CA GLY A 245 0.99 1.68 12.97
C GLY A 245 -0.42 2.18 13.28
N ALA A 246 -0.98 3.06 12.44
CA ALA A 246 -2.31 3.65 12.60
C ALA A 246 -3.39 2.99 11.72
N GLY A 247 -3.01 2.34 10.61
CA GLY A 247 -3.98 1.77 9.67
C GLY A 247 -5.00 0.83 10.29
N PRO A 248 -4.60 -0.15 11.11
CA PRO A 248 -5.53 -1.09 11.75
C PRO A 248 -6.54 -0.45 12.72
N VAL A 249 -6.27 0.76 13.25
CA VAL A 249 -7.22 1.51 14.08
C VAL A 249 -8.40 2.01 13.24
N HIS A 250 -8.14 2.42 11.98
CA HIS A 250 -9.11 3.12 11.14
C HIS A 250 -9.74 2.24 10.06
N ALA A 251 -9.08 1.14 9.67
CA ALA A 251 -9.45 0.35 8.49
C ALA A 251 -10.90 -0.17 8.50
N ALA A 252 -11.40 -0.62 9.66
CA ALA A 252 -12.78 -1.11 9.76
C ALA A 252 -13.83 0.00 9.60
N PHE A 253 -13.57 1.21 10.09
CA PHE A 253 -14.45 2.36 9.90
C PHE A 253 -14.52 2.80 8.43
N ILE A 254 -13.37 2.73 7.73
CA ILE A 254 -13.30 3.01 6.28
C ILE A 254 -14.05 1.93 5.50
N ALA A 255 -13.88 0.66 5.86
CA ALA A 255 -14.59 -0.45 5.26
C ALA A 255 -16.11 -0.32 5.39
N GLU A 256 -16.60 0.13 6.56
CA GLU A 256 -18.03 0.44 6.76
C GLU A 256 -18.53 1.52 5.78
N LEU A 257 -17.79 2.64 5.69
CA LEU A 257 -18.17 3.76 4.82
C LEU A 257 -18.18 3.39 3.34
N LEU A 258 -17.26 2.51 2.91
CA LEU A 258 -17.13 2.02 1.53
C LEU A 258 -17.96 0.76 1.24
N SER A 259 -18.60 0.17 2.26
CA SER A 259 -19.30 -1.12 2.17
C SER A 259 -18.38 -2.25 1.69
N ILE A 260 -17.11 -2.22 2.11
CA ILE A 260 -16.14 -3.29 1.85
C ILE A 260 -16.32 -4.38 2.93
N PRO A 261 -16.55 -5.64 2.54
CA PRO A 261 -16.92 -6.68 3.49
C PRO A 261 -15.76 -7.21 4.34
N THR A 262 -14.52 -7.06 3.87
CA THR A 262 -13.36 -7.72 4.49
C THR A 262 -12.20 -6.76 4.72
N VAL A 263 -11.65 -6.79 5.94
CA VAL A 263 -10.41 -6.11 6.31
C VAL A 263 -9.41 -7.14 6.81
N ILE A 264 -8.21 -7.13 6.26
CA ILE A 264 -7.10 -8.01 6.62
C ILE A 264 -6.02 -7.17 7.29
N VAL A 265 -5.65 -7.51 8.52
CA VAL A 265 -4.54 -6.88 9.23
C VAL A 265 -3.44 -7.93 9.38
N PRO A 266 -2.37 -7.88 8.58
CA PRO A 266 -1.30 -8.88 8.68
C PRO A 266 -0.52 -8.71 10.00
N SER A 267 0.05 -9.81 10.51
CA SER A 267 0.88 -9.78 11.73
C SER A 267 2.10 -8.84 11.63
N VAL A 268 2.46 -8.44 10.42
CA VAL A 268 3.55 -7.52 10.11
C VAL A 268 3.04 -6.09 9.79
N ALA A 269 1.83 -5.75 10.17
CA ALA A 269 1.18 -4.47 9.82
C ALA A 269 2.06 -3.25 10.11
N ALA A 270 2.72 -3.17 11.25
CA ALA A 270 3.56 -2.02 11.60
C ALA A 270 4.83 -1.87 10.74
N THR A 271 5.28 -2.96 10.09
CA THR A 271 6.44 -2.99 9.19
C THR A 271 6.02 -3.37 7.76
N PHE A 272 4.82 -3.00 7.39
CA PHE A 272 4.12 -3.49 6.20
C PHE A 272 4.91 -3.31 4.91
N SER A 273 5.31 -2.08 4.58
CA SER A 273 6.12 -1.78 3.40
C SER A 273 7.49 -2.48 3.45
N ALA A 274 8.13 -2.56 4.62
CA ALA A 274 9.42 -3.25 4.76
C ALA A 274 9.27 -4.76 4.55
N PHE A 275 8.18 -5.37 5.03
CA PHE A 275 7.88 -6.78 4.76
C PHE A 275 7.63 -7.05 3.27
N GLY A 276 7.01 -6.11 2.56
CA GLY A 276 6.80 -6.21 1.12
C GLY A 276 8.07 -6.48 0.33
N MET A 277 9.23 -5.99 0.77
CA MET A 277 10.52 -6.26 0.13
C MET A 277 10.91 -7.75 0.14
N PHE A 278 10.43 -8.52 1.11
CA PHE A 278 10.65 -9.97 1.15
C PHE A 278 9.68 -10.73 0.23
N ALA A 279 8.53 -10.14 -0.06
CA ALA A 279 7.52 -10.72 -0.94
C ALA A 279 7.76 -10.40 -2.44
N MET A 280 8.75 -9.56 -2.75
CA MET A 280 9.06 -9.14 -4.13
C MET A 280 10.15 -9.98 -4.75
N ASP A 281 10.06 -10.14 -6.08
CA ASP A 281 11.12 -10.74 -6.87
C ASP A 281 12.30 -9.77 -7.06
N ILE A 282 13.51 -10.32 -7.18
CA ILE A 282 14.65 -9.54 -7.66
C ILE A 282 14.48 -9.36 -9.16
N GLY A 283 14.59 -8.14 -9.65
CA GLY A 283 14.39 -7.93 -11.08
C GLY A 283 14.85 -6.58 -11.57
N ARG A 284 14.84 -6.43 -12.89
CA ARG A 284 15.20 -5.20 -13.59
C ARG A 284 14.26 -4.91 -14.75
N ASN A 285 13.96 -3.63 -14.96
CA ASN A 285 13.26 -3.14 -16.13
C ASN A 285 14.24 -2.50 -17.11
N TYR A 286 14.09 -2.86 -18.38
CA TYR A 286 14.83 -2.29 -19.51
C TYR A 286 13.86 -1.67 -20.50
N ALA A 287 14.30 -0.61 -21.19
CA ALA A 287 13.53 0.05 -22.22
C ALA A 287 14.45 0.46 -23.37
N ARG A 288 13.99 0.26 -24.60
CA ARG A 288 14.65 0.70 -25.81
C ARG A 288 13.65 1.36 -26.75
N SER A 289 13.88 2.62 -27.07
CA SER A 289 13.01 3.36 -27.99
C SER A 289 13.35 2.98 -29.44
N TYR A 290 12.32 2.56 -30.18
CA TYR A 290 12.35 2.38 -31.62
C TYR A 290 10.99 2.73 -32.16
N VAL A 291 10.86 3.97 -32.64
CA VAL A 291 9.61 4.47 -33.25
C VAL A 291 9.52 3.95 -34.65
N THR A 292 8.50 3.13 -34.93
CA THR A 292 8.27 2.54 -36.26
C THR A 292 6.80 2.19 -36.43
N TRP A 293 6.31 2.29 -37.66
CA TRP A 293 4.98 1.77 -38.00
C TRP A 293 4.99 0.24 -37.91
N ALA A 294 3.93 -0.35 -37.37
CA ALA A 294 3.86 -1.79 -37.19
C ALA A 294 4.04 -2.59 -38.47
N GLU A 295 3.47 -2.08 -39.61
CA GLU A 295 3.56 -2.70 -40.92
C GLU A 295 4.96 -2.59 -41.55
N ALA A 296 5.79 -1.63 -41.12
CA ALA A 296 7.13 -1.37 -41.64
C ALA A 296 8.24 -1.72 -40.62
N ALA A 297 7.90 -2.39 -39.54
CA ALA A 297 8.84 -2.71 -38.47
C ALA A 297 9.89 -3.73 -38.94
N ASP A 298 11.16 -3.42 -38.68
CA ASP A 298 12.29 -4.29 -38.96
C ASP A 298 12.39 -5.36 -37.86
N LEU A 299 12.10 -6.61 -38.23
CA LEU A 299 12.10 -7.76 -37.31
C LEU A 299 13.50 -8.00 -36.72
N GLY A 300 14.55 -7.89 -37.58
CA GLY A 300 15.93 -8.08 -37.12
C GLY A 300 16.30 -7.05 -36.03
N ARG A 301 15.96 -5.79 -36.28
CA ARG A 301 16.21 -4.73 -35.29
C ARG A 301 15.45 -4.94 -33.97
N ILE A 302 14.20 -5.42 -34.00
CA ILE A 302 13.44 -5.71 -32.76
C ILE A 302 14.08 -6.91 -32.06
N THR A 303 14.51 -7.94 -32.78
CA THR A 303 15.27 -9.07 -32.22
C THR A 303 16.51 -8.57 -31.49
N ASP A 304 17.36 -7.79 -32.18
CA ASP A 304 18.58 -7.23 -31.61
C ASP A 304 18.31 -6.41 -30.32
N LEU A 305 17.20 -5.65 -30.28
CA LEU A 305 16.84 -4.87 -29.10
C LEU A 305 16.49 -5.76 -27.90
N PHE A 306 15.72 -6.83 -28.11
CA PHE A 306 15.38 -7.75 -27.05
C PHE A 306 16.60 -8.56 -26.59
N GLU A 307 17.38 -9.11 -27.51
CA GLU A 307 18.61 -9.87 -27.19
C GLU A 307 19.59 -9.02 -26.37
N GLN A 308 19.81 -7.75 -26.75
CA GLN A 308 20.67 -6.84 -25.97
C GLN A 308 20.13 -6.60 -24.57
N MET A 309 18.81 -6.42 -24.41
CA MET A 309 18.19 -6.21 -23.08
C MET A 309 18.28 -7.49 -22.23
N GLU A 310 18.09 -8.67 -22.83
CA GLU A 310 18.17 -9.96 -22.15
C GLU A 310 19.60 -10.28 -21.69
N ASP A 311 20.61 -9.99 -22.54
CA ASP A 311 22.03 -10.14 -22.19
C ASP A 311 22.45 -9.20 -21.06
N GLU A 312 22.05 -7.92 -21.13
CA GLU A 312 22.28 -6.95 -20.07
C GLU A 312 21.59 -7.36 -18.77
N ALA A 313 20.38 -7.91 -18.85
CA ALA A 313 19.61 -8.37 -17.71
C ALA A 313 20.25 -9.57 -17.04
N SER A 314 20.61 -10.59 -17.85
CA SER A 314 21.26 -11.81 -17.35
C SER A 314 22.58 -11.50 -16.66
N THR A 315 23.37 -10.58 -17.22
CA THR A 315 24.62 -10.15 -16.59
C THR A 315 24.35 -9.43 -15.27
N GLY A 316 23.45 -8.48 -15.29
CA GLY A 316 23.17 -7.67 -14.10
C GLY A 316 22.49 -8.43 -12.97
N LEU A 317 21.67 -9.44 -13.25
CA LEU A 317 21.05 -10.28 -12.23
C LEU A 317 22.03 -11.29 -11.63
N ARG A 318 23.01 -11.79 -12.42
CA ARG A 318 24.12 -12.57 -11.89
C ARG A 318 24.95 -11.80 -10.85
N ASP A 319 25.21 -10.52 -11.08
CA ASP A 319 25.88 -9.64 -10.11
C ASP A 319 25.11 -9.51 -8.78
N MET A 320 23.79 -9.77 -8.82
CA MET A 320 22.91 -9.77 -7.65
C MET A 320 22.71 -11.16 -7.05
N GLY A 321 23.40 -12.20 -7.57
CA GLY A 321 23.40 -13.56 -7.04
C GLY A 321 22.40 -14.51 -7.72
N ALA A 322 21.84 -14.16 -8.89
CA ALA A 322 20.99 -15.08 -9.67
C ALA A 322 21.83 -16.18 -10.34
N GLU A 323 21.31 -17.41 -10.36
CA GLU A 323 21.91 -18.53 -11.08
C GLU A 323 21.46 -18.54 -12.56
N GLU A 324 22.24 -19.21 -13.40
CA GLU A 324 21.93 -19.34 -14.82
C GLU A 324 20.65 -20.18 -15.01
N GLY A 325 19.67 -19.67 -15.75
CA GLY A 325 18.38 -20.33 -16.00
C GLY A 325 17.26 -19.96 -15.01
N GLU A 326 17.53 -19.18 -13.94
CA GLU A 326 16.51 -18.70 -13.00
C GLU A 326 15.81 -17.40 -13.46
N VAL A 327 16.31 -16.78 -14.55
CA VAL A 327 15.80 -15.48 -15.02
C VAL A 327 14.60 -15.69 -15.93
N GLU A 328 13.48 -15.11 -15.53
CA GLU A 328 12.28 -15.03 -16.35
C GLU A 328 12.23 -13.67 -17.08
N PHE A 329 11.89 -13.71 -18.37
CA PHE A 329 11.75 -12.53 -19.21
C PHE A 329 10.31 -12.29 -19.63
N VAL A 330 9.82 -11.09 -19.39
CA VAL A 330 8.52 -10.62 -19.86
C VAL A 330 8.74 -9.43 -20.80
N ARG A 331 8.32 -9.59 -22.07
CA ARG A 331 8.44 -8.57 -23.11
C ARG A 331 7.13 -7.81 -23.26
N THR A 332 7.20 -6.47 -23.31
CA THR A 332 6.06 -5.60 -23.63
C THR A 332 6.49 -4.53 -24.65
N ALA A 333 5.51 -3.86 -25.25
CA ALA A 333 5.76 -2.75 -26.15
C ALA A 333 4.74 -1.62 -25.93
N ALA A 334 5.19 -0.38 -25.93
CA ALA A 334 4.32 0.78 -26.01
C ALA A 334 3.90 1.02 -27.45
N MET A 335 2.60 1.07 -27.67
CA MET A 335 1.98 1.26 -28.98
C MET A 335 0.93 2.36 -28.94
N ARG A 336 0.65 2.95 -30.10
CA ARG A 336 -0.48 3.88 -30.26
C ARG A 336 -1.00 3.86 -31.72
N TYR A 337 -2.20 4.39 -31.90
CA TYR A 337 -2.62 4.71 -33.27
C TYR A 337 -1.84 5.89 -33.79
N ILE A 338 -1.46 5.86 -35.08
CA ILE A 338 -0.73 6.96 -35.72
C ILE A 338 -1.47 8.28 -35.53
N GLY A 339 -0.77 9.27 -34.91
CA GLY A 339 -1.34 10.57 -34.59
C GLY A 339 -2.12 10.64 -33.26
N GLN A 340 -2.16 9.58 -32.45
CA GLN A 340 -2.62 9.62 -31.10
C GLN A 340 -1.50 10.15 -30.17
N PHE A 341 -1.88 10.86 -29.10
CA PHE A 341 -0.89 11.37 -28.14
C PHE A 341 -0.49 10.31 -27.12
N SER A 342 -1.48 9.62 -26.55
CA SER A 342 -1.26 8.63 -25.49
C SER A 342 -0.86 7.28 -26.06
N GLU A 343 0.06 6.61 -25.39
CA GLU A 343 0.52 5.27 -25.69
C GLU A 343 -0.12 4.24 -24.75
N VAL A 344 -0.20 3.00 -25.19
CA VAL A 344 -0.71 1.85 -24.43
C VAL A 344 0.37 0.77 -24.43
N GLU A 345 0.77 0.33 -23.22
CA GLU A 345 1.69 -0.79 -23.05
C GLU A 345 0.91 -2.10 -23.21
N VAL A 346 1.44 -3.01 -24.03
CA VAL A 346 0.84 -4.30 -24.36
C VAL A 346 1.86 -5.43 -24.33
N SER A 347 1.40 -6.64 -24.06
CA SER A 347 2.25 -7.83 -24.10
C SER A 347 2.82 -8.04 -25.50
N PHE A 348 4.12 -8.35 -25.55
CA PHE A 348 4.83 -8.75 -26.77
C PHE A 348 5.26 -10.22 -26.61
N PRO A 349 5.01 -11.09 -27.62
CA PRO A 349 5.31 -12.52 -27.53
C PRO A 349 6.77 -12.83 -27.19
N SER A 350 7.00 -13.82 -26.37
CA SER A 350 8.32 -14.34 -26.06
C SER A 350 8.88 -15.17 -27.22
N GLY A 351 10.20 -15.40 -27.24
CA GLY A 351 10.88 -16.19 -28.26
C GLY A 351 11.24 -15.41 -29.52
N GLU A 352 11.26 -16.07 -30.67
CA GLU A 352 11.66 -15.47 -31.94
C GLU A 352 10.72 -14.36 -32.40
N VAL A 353 11.28 -13.22 -32.81
CA VAL A 353 10.50 -12.10 -33.36
C VAL A 353 10.17 -12.37 -34.81
N THR A 354 8.90 -12.58 -35.10
CA THR A 354 8.37 -12.91 -36.44
C THR A 354 7.26 -11.94 -36.83
N ALA A 355 6.81 -12.02 -38.06
CA ALA A 355 5.62 -11.28 -38.49
C ALA A 355 4.35 -11.67 -37.70
N ALA A 356 4.29 -12.92 -37.20
CA ALA A 356 3.19 -13.39 -36.36
C ALA A 356 3.24 -12.72 -35.00
N SER A 357 4.41 -12.61 -34.36
CA SER A 357 4.55 -11.92 -33.08
C SER A 357 4.20 -10.44 -33.14
N LEU A 358 4.54 -9.75 -34.26
CA LEU A 358 4.09 -8.37 -34.51
C LEU A 358 2.56 -8.28 -34.65
N SER A 359 1.95 -9.20 -35.40
CA SER A 359 0.50 -9.22 -35.59
C SER A 359 -0.23 -9.48 -34.23
N GLU A 360 0.32 -10.35 -33.41
CA GLU A 360 -0.21 -10.62 -32.07
C GLU A 360 -0.10 -9.39 -31.16
N ALA A 361 1.04 -8.71 -31.15
CA ALA A 361 1.21 -7.47 -30.39
C ALA A 361 0.22 -6.38 -30.84
N VAL A 362 -0.03 -6.23 -32.15
CA VAL A 362 -1.05 -5.32 -32.68
C VAL A 362 -2.46 -5.72 -32.25
N ALA A 363 -2.79 -7.01 -32.25
CA ALA A 363 -4.07 -7.50 -31.77
C ALA A 363 -4.25 -7.26 -30.26
N ASN A 364 -3.18 -7.47 -29.48
CA ASN A 364 -3.16 -7.15 -28.04
C ASN A 364 -3.38 -5.64 -27.82
N PHE A 365 -2.78 -4.79 -28.66
CA PHE A 365 -2.98 -3.34 -28.61
C PHE A 365 -4.44 -2.95 -28.86
N HIS A 366 -5.07 -3.47 -29.91
CA HIS A 366 -6.45 -3.15 -30.20
C HIS A 366 -7.39 -3.54 -29.04
N ARG A 367 -7.21 -4.76 -28.50
CA ARG A 367 -8.00 -5.24 -27.37
C ARG A 367 -7.77 -4.35 -26.14
N ARG A 368 -6.52 -4.07 -25.77
CA ARG A 368 -6.20 -3.25 -24.60
C ARG A 368 -6.69 -1.82 -24.73
N HIS A 369 -6.62 -1.26 -25.95
CA HIS A 369 -7.15 0.08 -26.22
C HIS A 369 -8.68 0.11 -26.06
N GLU A 370 -9.41 -0.93 -26.49
CA GLU A 370 -10.85 -1.03 -26.28
C GLU A 370 -11.22 -1.15 -24.81
N GLU A 371 -10.46 -1.92 -24.04
CA GLU A 371 -10.64 -2.02 -22.58
C GLU A 371 -10.46 -0.68 -21.86
N LEU A 372 -9.46 0.11 -22.27
CA LEU A 372 -9.14 1.40 -21.62
C LEU A 372 -10.03 2.56 -22.11
N TYR A 373 -10.39 2.57 -23.38
CA TYR A 373 -11.04 3.72 -24.02
C TYR A 373 -12.42 3.39 -24.60
N THR A 374 -12.90 2.15 -24.48
CA THR A 374 -14.21 1.66 -24.97
C THR A 374 -14.37 1.63 -26.49
N PHE A 375 -13.30 1.82 -27.26
CA PHE A 375 -13.31 1.72 -28.71
C PHE A 375 -11.98 1.24 -29.27
N GLN A 376 -12.00 0.71 -30.52
CA GLN A 376 -10.84 0.39 -31.32
C GLN A 376 -10.97 0.95 -32.74
N MET A 377 -9.84 1.24 -33.37
CA MET A 377 -9.79 1.79 -34.72
C MET A 377 -9.01 0.88 -35.69
N LEU A 378 -9.61 -0.27 -36.05
CA LEU A 378 -8.94 -1.30 -36.85
C LEU A 378 -8.49 -0.82 -38.23
N TRP A 379 -9.07 0.27 -38.75
CA TRP A 379 -8.72 0.89 -40.02
C TRP A 379 -7.52 1.84 -39.94
N LYS A 380 -7.07 2.16 -38.74
CA LYS A 380 -5.99 3.11 -38.50
C LYS A 380 -4.68 2.39 -38.27
N GLY A 381 -3.62 2.84 -38.93
CA GLY A 381 -2.28 2.30 -38.71
C GLY A 381 -1.83 2.48 -37.28
N THR A 382 -1.03 1.54 -36.81
CA THR A 382 -0.42 1.53 -35.45
C THR A 382 1.08 1.74 -35.55
N GLU A 383 1.67 2.29 -34.50
CA GLU A 383 3.11 2.44 -34.36
C GLU A 383 3.62 1.95 -33.02
N PHE A 384 4.78 1.30 -33.04
CA PHE A 384 5.58 1.01 -31.86
C PHE A 384 6.40 2.24 -31.49
N LEU A 385 6.61 2.45 -30.19
CA LEU A 385 7.38 3.58 -29.66
C LEU A 385 8.58 3.11 -28.84
N THR A 386 8.34 2.19 -27.91
CA THR A 386 9.35 1.68 -26.97
C THR A 386 9.09 0.21 -26.71
N PHE A 387 10.15 -0.57 -26.72
CA PHE A 387 10.15 -1.98 -26.32
C PHE A 387 10.68 -2.09 -24.90
N TYR A 388 9.98 -2.85 -24.07
CA TYR A 388 10.33 -3.06 -22.67
C TYR A 388 10.64 -4.53 -22.42
N LEU A 389 11.57 -4.76 -21.53
CA LEU A 389 11.88 -6.07 -20.97
C LEU A 389 11.86 -5.98 -19.44
N LYS A 390 11.02 -6.77 -18.79
CA LYS A 390 11.11 -7.05 -17.37
C LYS A 390 11.83 -8.38 -17.20
N ALA A 391 12.94 -8.39 -16.48
CA ALA A 391 13.70 -9.60 -16.15
C ALA A 391 13.59 -9.80 -14.62
N THR A 392 13.12 -10.96 -14.19
CA THR A 392 12.94 -11.29 -12.77
C THR A 392 13.55 -12.63 -12.44
N VAL A 393 14.04 -12.76 -11.20
CA VAL A 393 14.44 -14.01 -10.59
C VAL A 393 13.40 -14.35 -9.54
N GLN A 394 12.72 -15.48 -9.72
CA GLN A 394 11.79 -15.96 -8.69
C GLN A 394 12.58 -16.39 -7.46
N LYS A 395 12.42 -15.64 -6.37
CA LYS A 395 12.90 -16.09 -5.08
C LYS A 395 12.01 -17.20 -4.52
N ALA A 396 12.58 -18.07 -3.70
CA ALA A 396 11.79 -18.91 -2.81
C ALA A 396 10.87 -17.97 -2.00
N ARG A 397 9.56 -18.15 -2.13
CA ARG A 397 8.59 -17.31 -1.41
C ARG A 397 8.92 -17.36 0.08
N PHE A 398 9.08 -16.17 0.66
CA PHE A 398 9.21 -16.05 2.09
C PHE A 398 7.87 -16.41 2.72
N GLU A 399 7.88 -17.42 3.59
CA GLU A 399 6.68 -17.80 4.33
C GLU A 399 6.81 -17.34 5.78
N LEU A 400 5.81 -16.59 6.25
CA LEU A 400 5.70 -16.28 7.66
C LEU A 400 5.46 -17.57 8.44
N ARG A 401 6.05 -17.66 9.62
CA ARG A 401 5.92 -18.81 10.50
C ARG A 401 4.46 -18.99 10.90
N GLU A 402 3.94 -20.21 10.75
CA GLU A 402 2.60 -20.53 11.21
C GLU A 402 2.47 -20.35 12.73
N ALA A 403 1.37 -19.74 13.12
CA ALA A 403 1.00 -19.61 14.52
C ALA A 403 0.56 -20.94 15.12
N LYS A 404 0.66 -21.04 16.42
CA LYS A 404 0.09 -22.19 17.13
C LYS A 404 -1.43 -22.20 16.96
N ALA A 405 -1.95 -23.35 16.53
CA ALA A 405 -3.39 -23.54 16.40
C ALA A 405 -4.07 -23.47 17.79
N GLY A 406 -5.17 -22.76 17.85
CA GLY A 406 -6.06 -22.63 18.99
C GLY A 406 -7.45 -23.16 18.69
N THR A 407 -8.39 -22.84 19.59
CA THR A 407 -9.82 -23.04 19.39
C THR A 407 -10.46 -21.72 18.96
N TRP A 408 -11.78 -21.72 18.72
CA TRP A 408 -12.50 -20.47 18.47
C TRP A 408 -12.53 -19.51 19.69
N ASP A 409 -12.34 -20.02 20.91
CA ASP A 409 -12.43 -19.26 22.15
C ASP A 409 -11.17 -18.42 22.38
N ALA A 410 -11.35 -17.11 22.45
CA ALA A 410 -10.29 -16.12 22.67
C ALA A 410 -10.22 -15.64 24.15
N ALA A 411 -11.03 -16.18 25.08
CA ALA A 411 -11.14 -15.69 26.44
C ALA A 411 -9.78 -15.66 27.17
N GLY A 412 -8.89 -16.61 26.88
CA GLY A 412 -7.55 -16.67 27.46
C GLY A 412 -6.61 -15.51 27.06
N ALA A 413 -6.95 -14.77 26.01
CA ALA A 413 -6.19 -13.61 25.55
C ALA A 413 -6.79 -12.27 26.01
N GLN A 414 -8.00 -12.27 26.59
CA GLN A 414 -8.60 -11.04 27.13
C GLN A 414 -7.81 -10.54 28.35
N LYS A 415 -7.22 -9.35 28.25
CA LYS A 415 -6.41 -8.77 29.31
C LYS A 415 -7.15 -7.74 30.17
N SER A 416 -8.16 -7.07 29.61
CA SER A 416 -8.91 -6.03 30.31
C SER A 416 -10.25 -5.73 29.61
N THR A 417 -10.99 -4.76 30.17
CA THR A 417 -12.10 -4.09 29.52
C THR A 417 -11.89 -2.59 29.68
N ARG A 418 -12.19 -1.81 28.64
CA ARG A 418 -12.01 -0.37 28.63
C ARG A 418 -13.23 0.31 28.02
N GLU A 419 -13.63 1.47 28.57
CA GLU A 419 -14.65 2.32 27.95
C GLU A 419 -14.11 2.89 26.62
N CYS A 420 -14.79 2.58 25.52
CA CYS A 420 -14.53 3.14 24.21
C CYS A 420 -15.78 3.83 23.66
N VAL A 421 -15.59 4.81 22.77
CA VAL A 421 -16.69 5.56 22.16
C VAL A 421 -16.86 5.11 20.71
N PHE A 422 -17.98 4.43 20.40
CA PHE A 422 -18.35 4.06 19.05
C PHE A 422 -19.60 4.82 18.62
N ALA A 423 -19.53 5.57 17.53
CA ALA A 423 -20.64 6.40 17.02
C ALA A 423 -21.29 7.30 18.09
N GLY A 424 -20.47 7.87 18.98
CA GLY A 424 -20.92 8.74 20.09
C GLY A 424 -21.47 8.00 21.30
N VAL A 425 -21.49 6.67 21.32
CA VAL A 425 -21.94 5.85 22.43
C VAL A 425 -20.76 5.27 23.20
N VAL A 426 -20.72 5.43 24.52
CA VAL A 426 -19.73 4.80 25.39
C VAL A 426 -20.08 3.32 25.58
N VAL A 427 -19.14 2.44 25.31
CA VAL A 427 -19.32 0.98 25.39
C VAL A 427 -18.15 0.36 26.15
N ASP A 428 -18.46 -0.50 27.13
CA ASP A 428 -17.46 -1.37 27.77
C ASP A 428 -16.93 -2.36 26.72
N THR A 429 -15.67 -2.20 26.33
CA THR A 429 -15.07 -2.89 25.21
C THR A 429 -13.98 -3.84 25.70
N PRO A 430 -14.06 -5.16 25.41
CA PRO A 430 -13.01 -6.10 25.76
C PRO A 430 -11.72 -5.80 25.00
N VAL A 431 -10.60 -5.88 25.69
CA VAL A 431 -9.26 -5.66 25.16
C VAL A 431 -8.48 -6.95 25.23
N TYR A 432 -7.92 -7.38 24.11
CA TYR A 432 -7.17 -8.62 23.96
C TYR A 432 -5.68 -8.34 23.75
N ASP A 433 -4.84 -9.19 24.35
CA ASP A 433 -3.41 -9.21 24.06
C ASP A 433 -3.16 -10.02 22.79
N GLY A 434 -2.72 -9.36 21.72
CA GLY A 434 -2.43 -9.99 20.43
C GLY A 434 -1.39 -11.10 20.54
N ASN A 435 -0.43 -11.02 21.50
CA ASN A 435 0.57 -12.05 21.71
C ASN A 435 -0.01 -13.37 22.25
N LEU A 436 -1.17 -13.32 22.90
CA LEU A 436 -1.84 -14.48 23.47
C LEU A 436 -2.90 -15.08 22.54
N LEU A 437 -3.28 -14.37 21.47
CA LEU A 437 -4.20 -14.87 20.47
C LEU A 437 -3.57 -16.00 19.65
N LEU A 438 -4.36 -17.03 19.36
CA LEU A 438 -3.97 -18.23 18.64
C LEU A 438 -4.73 -18.31 17.31
N ALA A 439 -4.15 -18.98 16.31
CA ALA A 439 -4.83 -19.21 15.02
C ALA A 439 -6.16 -19.93 15.22
N GLY A 440 -7.23 -19.39 14.64
CA GLY A 440 -8.60 -19.87 14.78
C GLY A 440 -9.41 -19.21 15.91
N ASN A 441 -8.79 -18.37 16.75
CA ASN A 441 -9.57 -17.58 17.73
C ASN A 441 -10.53 -16.63 16.99
N ARG A 442 -11.72 -16.44 17.56
CA ARG A 442 -12.76 -15.55 17.03
C ARG A 442 -13.18 -14.51 18.05
N LEU A 443 -13.32 -13.29 17.60
CA LEU A 443 -13.77 -12.17 18.40
C LEU A 443 -14.98 -11.52 17.75
N GLU A 444 -15.90 -11.08 18.59
CA GLU A 444 -17.03 -10.28 18.14
C GLU A 444 -16.80 -8.81 18.53
N GLY A 445 -17.01 -7.90 17.58
CA GLY A 445 -17.00 -6.47 17.89
C GLY A 445 -18.24 -6.05 18.71
N PRO A 446 -18.15 -4.97 19.54
CA PRO A 446 -16.95 -4.14 19.66
C PRO A 446 -15.83 -4.82 20.48
N ALA A 447 -14.61 -4.75 19.98
CA ALA A 447 -13.43 -5.30 20.65
C ALA A 447 -12.15 -4.55 20.21
N ILE A 448 -11.10 -4.64 21.02
CA ILE A 448 -9.78 -4.10 20.71
C ILE A 448 -8.74 -5.21 20.84
N ILE A 449 -7.84 -5.29 19.88
CA ILE A 449 -6.64 -6.12 19.96
C ILE A 449 -5.44 -5.19 20.07
N GLU A 450 -4.65 -5.34 21.10
CA GLU A 450 -3.41 -4.59 21.29
C GLU A 450 -2.21 -5.45 20.94
N GLU A 451 -1.47 -4.99 19.93
CA GLU A 451 -0.14 -5.45 19.56
C GLU A 451 0.90 -4.44 20.07
N ALA A 452 2.17 -4.84 20.15
CA ALA A 452 3.22 -3.93 20.61
C ALA A 452 3.36 -2.67 19.73
N THR A 453 3.06 -2.78 18.43
CA THR A 453 3.34 -1.73 17.44
C THR A 453 2.12 -1.19 16.72
N THR A 454 0.94 -1.74 16.99
CA THR A 454 -0.35 -1.29 16.43
C THR A 454 -1.52 -1.71 17.33
N THR A 455 -2.68 -1.15 17.06
CA THR A 455 -3.94 -1.53 17.70
C THR A 455 -4.98 -1.82 16.63
N VAL A 456 -5.71 -2.93 16.74
CA VAL A 456 -6.81 -3.27 15.86
C VAL A 456 -8.13 -2.95 16.53
N VAL A 457 -8.92 -2.08 15.94
CA VAL A 457 -10.25 -1.73 16.40
C VAL A 457 -11.29 -2.51 15.61
N ILE A 458 -12.14 -3.26 16.31
CA ILE A 458 -13.20 -4.08 15.73
C ILE A 458 -14.53 -3.44 16.12
N PRO A 459 -15.23 -2.71 15.24
CA PRO A 459 -16.57 -2.18 15.51
C PRO A 459 -17.61 -3.30 15.68
N SER A 460 -18.77 -2.98 16.25
CA SER A 460 -19.87 -3.95 16.47
C SER A 460 -20.41 -4.60 15.19
N THR A 461 -20.17 -3.98 14.05
CA THR A 461 -20.57 -4.45 12.71
C THR A 461 -19.64 -5.51 12.12
N PHE A 462 -18.49 -5.79 12.77
CA PHE A 462 -17.52 -6.77 12.34
C PHE A 462 -17.37 -7.92 13.33
N THR A 463 -16.94 -9.07 12.79
CA THR A 463 -16.31 -10.17 13.53
C THR A 463 -14.87 -10.27 13.08
N CYS A 464 -14.00 -10.86 13.91
CA CYS A 464 -12.60 -11.07 13.59
C CYS A 464 -12.22 -12.54 13.81
N GLU A 465 -11.45 -13.10 12.89
CA GLU A 465 -10.81 -14.41 13.03
C GLU A 465 -9.29 -14.23 12.91
N VAL A 466 -8.55 -14.92 13.80
CA VAL A 466 -7.09 -14.94 13.76
C VAL A 466 -6.64 -15.99 12.75
N ASP A 467 -5.89 -15.59 11.74
CA ASP A 467 -5.41 -16.47 10.69
C ASP A 467 -4.21 -17.34 11.11
N ARG A 468 -3.73 -18.20 10.21
CA ARG A 468 -2.61 -19.10 10.46
C ARG A 468 -1.27 -18.40 10.67
N GLN A 469 -1.14 -17.13 10.26
CA GLN A 469 0.08 -16.32 10.38
C GLN A 469 -0.04 -15.24 11.46
N ARG A 470 -1.06 -15.35 12.34
CA ARG A 470 -1.42 -14.36 13.35
C ARG A 470 -1.86 -13.02 12.78
N GLY A 471 -2.32 -13.00 11.53
CA GLY A 471 -3.07 -11.88 11.00
C GLY A 471 -4.51 -11.90 11.50
N TYR A 472 -5.20 -10.79 11.35
CA TYR A 472 -6.59 -10.61 11.77
C TYR A 472 -7.45 -10.38 10.54
N VAL A 473 -8.42 -11.26 10.31
CA VAL A 473 -9.39 -11.13 9.22
C VAL A 473 -10.72 -10.68 9.81
N LEU A 474 -11.07 -9.42 9.57
CA LEU A 474 -12.34 -8.84 9.99
C LEU A 474 -13.35 -8.99 8.87
N THR A 475 -14.54 -9.51 9.20
CA THR A 475 -15.62 -9.72 8.24
C THR A 475 -16.88 -8.98 8.71
N SER A 476 -17.52 -8.24 7.78
CA SER A 476 -18.75 -7.52 8.05
C SER A 476 -19.90 -8.49 8.35
N ARG A 477 -20.65 -8.21 9.41
CA ARG A 477 -21.83 -9.02 9.82
C ARG A 477 -23.02 -8.87 8.86
N THR A 478 -23.08 -7.79 8.11
CA THR A 478 -24.15 -7.55 7.13
C THR A 478 -24.12 -8.54 5.97
N ASP A 479 -22.93 -9.01 5.57
CA ASP A 479 -22.78 -10.00 4.49
C ASP A 479 -23.02 -11.45 4.94
N MET A 480 -22.88 -11.78 6.22
CA MET A 480 -23.17 -13.12 6.72
C MET A 480 -24.66 -13.49 6.66
N GLY A 481 -25.54 -12.48 6.55
CA GLY A 481 -26.99 -12.69 6.42
C GLY A 481 -27.45 -13.14 5.02
N SER A 482 -26.64 -12.91 3.97
CA SER A 482 -27.00 -13.25 2.58
C SER A 482 -26.52 -14.64 2.14
N ALA A 483 -25.53 -15.22 2.82
CA ALA A 483 -25.02 -16.56 2.51
C ALA A 483 -25.81 -17.71 3.17
N GLY A 484 -26.66 -17.40 4.16
CA GLY A 484 -27.41 -18.40 4.94
C GLY A 484 -28.78 -18.80 4.38
N THR A 485 -29.28 -18.20 3.29
CA THR A 485 -30.62 -18.47 2.76
C THR A 485 -30.66 -19.28 1.45
N ALA A 486 -29.52 -19.79 0.96
CA ALA A 486 -29.44 -20.56 -0.29
C ALA A 486 -29.49 -22.10 -0.12
N GLU A 487 -29.59 -22.65 1.12
CA GLU A 487 -29.77 -24.06 1.35
C GLU A 487 -31.10 -24.33 2.09
N GLY A 488 -32.19 -24.43 1.37
CA GLY A 488 -33.44 -24.86 1.99
C GLY A 488 -34.70 -24.58 1.20
N GLU A 489 -34.77 -24.85 -0.09
CA GLU A 489 -36.02 -25.15 -0.80
C GLU A 489 -35.73 -26.01 -2.02
N GLY A 490 -35.79 -27.31 -1.80
CA GLY A 490 -35.67 -28.32 -2.83
C GLY A 490 -36.15 -29.70 -2.30
N SER A 491 -37.46 -29.80 -2.10
CA SER A 491 -38.12 -31.11 -2.01
C SER A 491 -39.37 -31.12 -2.89
#